data_7eab0af3c7c23dc7d5cfca8e33317b98
#
_entry.id   7eab0af3c7c23dc7d5cfca8e33317b98
#
_cell.length_a   1.000
_cell.length_b   1.000
_cell.length_c   1.000
_cell.angle_alpha   90.00
_cell.angle_beta   90.00
_cell.angle_gamma   90.00
#
_symmetry.space_group_name_H-M   'P 1'
#
loop_
_entity.id
_entity.type
_entity.pdbx_description
1 polymer ?
#
loop_
_entity_poly.entity_id
_entity_poly.type
_entity_poly.pdbx_seq_one_letter_code
_entity_poly.pdbx_strand_id
1 'polypeptide(L)'
;AGVGAGAEVIVPPFTYIASVEAVIFAGGIPVFAEIDETLCLSAEGIRKAITPKTKAVVLVHMCGQMANMDEILKVVKEHNLVLVEDAGQAFSATYKGTSVGLFGKTGCYSFDFFKIATAGEGGVFVTNDEQCYKFADSFSDHGHDHVGSNRGMEQHPVLGFNYRISELHAAVGAAQTRKVPHIKTVNRSHKQLMMDRLKGIPGVGFAAIPDPAGDSATFLNLMLPDQAAAARVVEEFGKQGVSGFNYWFINMYHFINQWGHLKDLKSAAPLPAHHYQRPQDYNKLSLPKSQEVVGRLISFGIRCTWKESEVIELTNKIKTSIEKAMGVTAYA
;
A
#
# COMPACT_ATOMS: atom_id res chain seq x y z
N ALA A 1 -5.40 11.88 -14.32
CA ALA A 1 -5.62 10.59 -15.01
C ALA A 1 -6.81 10.62 -16.00
N GLY A 2 -7.61 11.68 -16.00
CA GLY A 2 -8.83 11.76 -16.82
C GLY A 2 -9.93 10.79 -16.36
N VAL A 3 -9.89 10.39 -15.12
CA VAL A 3 -10.94 9.57 -14.47
C VAL A 3 -12.11 10.46 -14.10
N GLY A 4 -13.30 10.02 -14.43
CA GLY A 4 -14.58 10.67 -14.12
C GLY A 4 -15.72 9.67 -14.19
N ALA A 5 -16.95 10.18 -14.29
CA ALA A 5 -18.15 9.36 -14.26
C ALA A 5 -18.14 8.24 -15.31
N GLY A 6 -18.24 7.00 -14.86
CA GLY A 6 -18.25 5.80 -15.70
C GLY A 6 -16.88 5.28 -16.16
N ALA A 7 -15.79 6.00 -15.87
CA ALA A 7 -14.44 5.50 -16.12
C ALA A 7 -14.07 4.42 -15.10
N GLU A 8 -13.43 3.36 -15.56
CA GLU A 8 -12.98 2.26 -14.71
C GLU A 8 -11.52 2.42 -14.33
N VAL A 9 -11.21 2.12 -13.07
CA VAL A 9 -9.85 2.17 -12.52
C VAL A 9 -9.53 0.84 -11.85
N ILE A 10 -8.46 0.19 -12.29
CA ILE A 10 -8.01 -1.06 -11.68
C ILE A 10 -7.35 -0.76 -10.35
N VAL A 11 -7.75 -1.48 -9.30
CA VAL A 11 -7.29 -1.32 -7.93
C VAL A 11 -6.99 -2.69 -7.28
N PRO A 12 -6.07 -2.78 -6.31
CA PRO A 12 -5.86 -4.02 -5.58
C PRO A 12 -6.96 -4.27 -4.54
N PRO A 13 -7.28 -5.54 -4.24
CA PRO A 13 -8.17 -5.90 -3.14
C PRO A 13 -7.50 -5.85 -1.77
N PHE A 14 -6.18 -5.74 -1.73
CA PHE A 14 -5.34 -5.65 -0.55
C PHE A 14 -4.61 -4.31 -0.55
N THR A 15 -5.16 -3.37 0.18
CA THR A 15 -4.66 -2.00 0.38
C THR A 15 -5.38 -1.35 1.56
N TYR A 16 -4.91 -0.20 2.04
CA TYR A 16 -5.77 0.67 2.84
C TYR A 16 -6.91 1.20 1.96
N ILE A 17 -8.13 1.15 2.49
CA ILE A 17 -9.34 1.41 1.69
C ILE A 17 -9.35 2.77 0.97
N ALA A 18 -8.61 3.76 1.49
CA ALA A 18 -8.52 5.10 0.89
C ALA A 18 -8.06 5.10 -0.58
N SER A 19 -7.23 4.13 -0.99
CA SER A 19 -6.82 3.99 -2.40
C SER A 19 -8.03 3.72 -3.32
N VAL A 20 -9.03 2.99 -2.81
CA VAL A 20 -10.25 2.65 -3.53
C VAL A 20 -11.27 3.78 -3.43
N GLU A 21 -11.42 4.37 -2.25
CA GLU A 21 -12.30 5.51 -2.01
C GLU A 21 -11.93 6.71 -2.87
N ALA A 22 -10.63 6.97 -3.07
CA ALA A 22 -10.16 8.04 -3.96
C ALA A 22 -10.69 7.88 -5.39
N VAL A 23 -10.78 6.65 -5.91
CA VAL A 23 -11.36 6.37 -7.22
C VAL A 23 -12.85 6.70 -7.24
N ILE A 24 -13.57 6.30 -6.20
CA ILE A 24 -15.02 6.52 -6.08
C ILE A 24 -15.33 8.02 -5.96
N PHE A 25 -14.59 8.75 -5.13
CA PHE A 25 -14.76 10.19 -4.95
C PHE A 25 -14.33 11.01 -6.18
N ALA A 26 -13.42 10.49 -7.00
CA ALA A 26 -13.13 11.04 -8.32
C ALA A 26 -14.21 10.75 -9.38
N GLY A 27 -15.27 10.02 -9.01
CA GLY A 27 -16.36 9.64 -9.91
C GLY A 27 -16.10 8.37 -10.72
N GLY A 28 -14.96 7.71 -10.52
CA GLY A 28 -14.60 6.46 -11.18
C GLY A 28 -15.26 5.23 -10.57
N ILE A 29 -15.11 4.10 -11.25
CA ILE A 29 -15.57 2.79 -10.83
C ILE A 29 -14.36 1.91 -10.52
N PRO A 30 -14.14 1.52 -9.26
CA PRO A 30 -13.09 0.55 -8.92
C PRO A 30 -13.35 -0.80 -9.58
N VAL A 31 -12.31 -1.36 -10.20
CA VAL A 31 -12.28 -2.72 -10.75
C VAL A 31 -11.15 -3.47 -10.06
N PHE A 32 -11.50 -4.48 -9.28
CA PHE A 32 -10.52 -5.21 -8.50
C PHE A 32 -9.80 -6.26 -9.35
N ALA A 33 -8.48 -6.32 -9.17
CA ALA A 33 -7.62 -7.28 -9.85
C ALA A 33 -6.75 -8.04 -8.86
N GLU A 34 -6.31 -9.23 -9.24
CA GLU A 34 -5.49 -10.11 -8.43
C GLU A 34 -4.12 -9.52 -8.11
N ILE A 35 -3.67 -9.75 -6.90
CA ILE A 35 -2.29 -9.54 -6.47
C ILE A 35 -1.47 -10.82 -6.65
N ASP A 36 -0.16 -10.70 -6.46
CA ASP A 36 0.77 -11.84 -6.41
C ASP A 36 1.58 -11.85 -5.10
N GLU A 37 2.63 -12.65 -5.06
CA GLU A 37 3.51 -12.82 -3.90
C GLU A 37 4.33 -11.58 -3.55
N THR A 38 4.30 -10.53 -4.39
CA THR A 38 4.84 -9.20 -4.06
C THR A 38 3.90 -8.40 -3.17
N LEU A 39 2.70 -8.91 -2.87
CA LEU A 39 1.61 -8.25 -2.14
C LEU A 39 0.98 -7.07 -2.91
N CYS A 40 1.36 -6.86 -4.15
CA CYS A 40 0.91 -5.79 -5.03
C CYS A 40 0.13 -6.39 -6.22
N LEU A 41 -0.56 -5.53 -6.99
CA LEU A 41 -1.20 -5.96 -8.24
C LEU A 41 -0.24 -6.74 -9.12
N SER A 42 -0.71 -7.86 -9.65
CA SER A 42 0.02 -8.62 -10.65
C SER A 42 -0.29 -8.11 -12.06
N ALA A 43 0.70 -8.18 -12.96
CA ALA A 43 0.49 -7.83 -14.37
C ALA A 43 -0.60 -8.69 -15.04
N GLU A 44 -0.68 -9.98 -14.68
CA GLU A 44 -1.73 -10.87 -15.16
C GLU A 44 -3.11 -10.46 -14.64
N GLY A 45 -3.20 -10.12 -13.34
CA GLY A 45 -4.43 -9.63 -12.72
C GLY A 45 -4.93 -8.36 -13.41
N ILE A 46 -4.02 -7.41 -13.68
CA ILE A 46 -4.35 -6.19 -14.43
C ILE A 46 -4.90 -6.54 -15.82
N ARG A 47 -4.20 -7.39 -16.61
CA ARG A 47 -4.66 -7.76 -17.97
C ARG A 47 -6.07 -8.36 -17.97
N LYS A 48 -6.38 -9.22 -17.00
CA LYS A 48 -7.70 -9.85 -16.89
C LYS A 48 -8.81 -8.87 -16.50
N ALA A 49 -8.46 -7.77 -15.83
CA ALA A 49 -9.42 -6.77 -15.35
C ALA A 49 -9.67 -5.63 -16.36
N ILE A 50 -8.87 -5.53 -17.42
CA ILE A 50 -9.01 -4.46 -18.42
C ILE A 50 -10.32 -4.62 -19.21
N THR A 51 -11.03 -3.52 -19.34
CA THR A 51 -12.20 -3.36 -20.23
C THR A 51 -12.00 -2.15 -21.13
N PRO A 52 -12.86 -1.93 -22.14
CA PRO A 52 -12.80 -0.73 -22.97
C PRO A 52 -13.00 0.59 -22.21
N LYS A 53 -13.50 0.54 -20.96
CA LYS A 53 -13.72 1.71 -20.09
C LYS A 53 -12.56 1.94 -19.12
N THR A 54 -11.59 1.03 -19.04
CA THR A 54 -10.42 1.16 -18.15
C THR A 54 -9.56 2.34 -18.58
N LYS A 55 -9.30 3.26 -17.65
CA LYS A 55 -8.50 4.48 -17.88
C LYS A 55 -7.18 4.46 -17.11
N ALA A 56 -7.19 3.91 -15.90
CA ALA A 56 -6.05 3.98 -15.02
C ALA A 56 -5.89 2.71 -14.17
N VAL A 57 -4.70 2.58 -13.60
CA VAL A 57 -4.36 1.63 -12.55
C VAL A 57 -3.88 2.40 -11.34
N VAL A 58 -4.45 2.15 -10.17
CA VAL A 58 -3.87 2.56 -8.89
C VAL A 58 -3.04 1.40 -8.37
N LEU A 59 -1.73 1.52 -8.48
CA LEU A 59 -0.78 0.53 -7.99
C LEU A 59 -0.36 0.89 -6.57
N VAL A 60 -0.73 0.05 -5.62
CA VAL A 60 -0.33 0.22 -4.22
C VAL A 60 0.90 -0.63 -3.94
N HIS A 61 1.95 0.00 -3.41
CA HIS A 61 3.16 -0.66 -2.94
C HIS A 61 2.96 -1.11 -1.49
N MET A 62 2.24 -2.23 -1.34
CA MET A 62 1.72 -2.69 -0.05
C MET A 62 2.80 -3.24 0.87
N CYS A 63 2.67 -3.03 2.18
CA CYS A 63 3.61 -3.51 3.20
C CYS A 63 5.07 -3.11 2.96
N GLY A 64 5.30 -1.93 2.36
CA GLY A 64 6.64 -1.42 2.09
C GLY A 64 7.36 -2.10 0.93
N GLN A 65 6.67 -2.96 0.18
CA GLN A 65 7.24 -3.69 -0.95
C GLN A 65 6.90 -3.02 -2.27
N MET A 66 7.80 -3.20 -3.24
CA MET A 66 7.56 -2.78 -4.62
C MET A 66 6.89 -3.90 -5.40
N ALA A 67 5.93 -3.53 -6.26
CA ALA A 67 5.46 -4.42 -7.30
C ALA A 67 6.58 -4.79 -8.28
N ASN A 68 6.37 -5.83 -9.10
CA ASN A 68 7.24 -6.11 -10.24
C ASN A 68 7.04 -5.03 -11.32
N MET A 69 7.77 -3.93 -11.19
CA MET A 69 7.57 -2.75 -12.03
C MET A 69 7.81 -3.01 -13.51
N ASP A 70 8.73 -3.90 -13.88
CA ASP A 70 8.98 -4.20 -15.29
C ASP A 70 7.73 -4.77 -15.96
N GLU A 71 7.05 -5.72 -15.32
CA GLU A 71 5.84 -6.34 -15.84
C GLU A 71 4.64 -5.38 -15.78
N ILE A 72 4.53 -4.60 -14.71
CA ILE A 72 3.45 -3.60 -14.56
C ILE A 72 3.54 -2.53 -15.65
N LEU A 73 4.72 -1.93 -15.84
CA LEU A 73 4.94 -0.87 -16.83
C LEU A 73 4.69 -1.39 -18.26
N LYS A 74 5.03 -2.65 -18.53
CA LYS A 74 4.75 -3.28 -19.82
C LYS A 74 3.25 -3.31 -20.10
N VAL A 75 2.44 -3.80 -19.15
CA VAL A 75 0.98 -3.86 -19.31
C VAL A 75 0.36 -2.47 -19.44
N VAL A 76 0.77 -1.54 -18.59
CA VAL A 76 0.29 -0.15 -18.61
C VAL A 76 0.55 0.50 -19.98
N LYS A 77 1.74 0.28 -20.55
CA LYS A 77 2.11 0.79 -21.87
C LYS A 77 1.34 0.08 -23.00
N GLU A 78 1.23 -1.25 -22.96
CA GLU A 78 0.52 -2.05 -23.97
C GLU A 78 -0.94 -1.62 -24.13
N HIS A 79 -1.59 -1.21 -23.03
CA HIS A 79 -3.00 -0.85 -22.99
C HIS A 79 -3.25 0.65 -22.88
N ASN A 80 -2.21 1.48 -22.99
CA ASN A 80 -2.28 2.94 -22.88
C ASN A 80 -3.03 3.43 -21.63
N LEU A 81 -2.75 2.79 -20.48
CA LEU A 81 -3.36 3.13 -19.19
C LEU A 81 -2.54 4.19 -18.46
N VAL A 82 -3.20 4.98 -17.63
CA VAL A 82 -2.51 5.88 -16.71
C VAL A 82 -2.16 5.11 -15.43
N LEU A 83 -0.88 5.12 -15.06
CA LEU A 83 -0.42 4.57 -13.79
C LEU A 83 -0.40 5.66 -12.73
N VAL A 84 -1.08 5.41 -11.61
CA VAL A 84 -1.04 6.19 -10.37
C VAL A 84 -0.43 5.30 -9.30
N GLU A 85 0.64 5.75 -8.65
CA GLU A 85 1.30 4.97 -7.60
C GLU A 85 0.85 5.45 -6.21
N ASP A 86 0.31 4.53 -5.42
CA ASP A 86 0.14 4.73 -3.99
C ASP A 86 1.32 4.11 -3.25
N ALA A 87 2.25 4.97 -2.84
CA ALA A 87 3.44 4.63 -2.08
C ALA A 87 3.31 4.94 -0.58
N GLY A 88 2.09 5.06 -0.08
CA GLY A 88 1.79 5.43 1.31
C GLY A 88 2.35 4.46 2.36
N GLN A 89 2.74 3.23 2.00
CA GLN A 89 3.40 2.27 2.88
C GLN A 89 4.85 1.97 2.47
N ALA A 90 5.32 2.51 1.34
CA ALA A 90 6.61 2.17 0.75
C ALA A 90 7.56 3.37 0.60
N PHE A 91 7.34 4.45 1.36
CA PHE A 91 8.22 5.61 1.33
C PHE A 91 9.68 5.16 1.55
N SER A 92 10.60 5.69 0.74
CA SER A 92 12.02 5.31 0.65
C SER A 92 12.33 4.00 -0.11
N ALA A 93 11.35 3.24 -0.59
CA ALA A 93 11.62 2.11 -1.48
C ALA A 93 12.12 2.62 -2.85
N THR A 94 12.92 1.77 -3.50
CA THR A 94 13.36 1.99 -4.88
C THR A 94 13.20 0.69 -5.66
N TYR A 95 13.14 0.83 -6.99
CA TYR A 95 13.23 -0.32 -7.89
C TYR A 95 14.26 0.01 -8.96
N LYS A 96 15.35 -0.78 -9.01
CA LYS A 96 16.49 -0.53 -9.90
C LYS A 96 17.01 0.91 -9.82
N GLY A 97 17.08 1.45 -8.60
CA GLY A 97 17.58 2.78 -8.29
C GLY A 97 16.57 3.93 -8.46
N THR A 98 15.40 3.70 -9.08
CA THR A 98 14.34 4.71 -9.21
C THR A 98 13.43 4.66 -8.00
N SER A 99 13.11 5.84 -7.42
CA SER A 99 12.21 5.92 -6.26
C SER A 99 10.80 5.48 -6.61
N VAL A 100 10.17 4.78 -5.69
CA VAL A 100 8.71 4.50 -5.72
C VAL A 100 7.94 5.82 -5.87
N GLY A 101 6.82 5.78 -6.59
CA GLY A 101 6.01 6.98 -6.87
C GLY A 101 6.44 7.78 -8.11
N LEU A 102 7.58 7.41 -8.75
CA LEU A 102 8.11 8.10 -9.92
C LEU A 102 8.04 7.29 -11.23
N PHE A 103 7.42 6.10 -11.21
CA PHE A 103 7.26 5.26 -12.40
C PHE A 103 5.99 5.59 -13.18
N GLY A 104 4.93 5.97 -12.45
CA GLY A 104 3.65 6.36 -13.02
C GLY A 104 3.62 7.82 -13.45
N LYS A 105 2.46 8.23 -13.95
CA LYS A 105 2.19 9.65 -14.24
C LYS A 105 2.23 10.48 -12.97
N THR A 106 1.75 9.90 -11.85
CA THR A 106 1.73 10.52 -10.53
C THR A 106 1.98 9.48 -9.46
N GLY A 107 2.52 9.92 -8.33
CA GLY A 107 2.65 9.13 -7.12
C GLY A 107 2.24 9.92 -5.88
N CYS A 108 1.94 9.21 -4.82
CA CYS A 108 1.65 9.83 -3.52
C CYS A 108 2.34 9.08 -2.38
N TYR A 109 2.67 9.84 -1.33
CA TYR A 109 3.19 9.34 -0.07
C TYR A 109 2.29 9.79 1.07
N SER A 110 2.22 8.97 2.11
CA SER A 110 1.52 9.30 3.35
C SER A 110 2.52 9.64 4.45
N PHE A 111 2.19 10.68 5.21
CA PHE A 111 2.88 11.09 6.43
C PHE A 111 2.01 10.96 7.67
N ASP A 112 1.02 10.08 7.61
CA ASP A 112 0.22 9.63 8.74
C ASP A 112 1.09 9.12 9.89
N PHE A 113 0.55 9.11 11.11
CA PHE A 113 1.32 8.82 12.32
C PHE A 113 1.92 7.40 12.41
N PHE A 114 1.44 6.44 11.61
CA PHE A 114 2.00 5.10 11.50
C PHE A 114 3.12 4.95 10.47
N LYS A 115 3.42 5.99 9.71
CA LYS A 115 4.38 5.89 8.59
C LYS A 115 5.83 6.01 9.05
N ILE A 116 6.74 5.51 8.20
CA ILE A 116 8.20 5.57 8.44
C ILE A 116 8.71 7.00 8.64
N ALA A 117 8.10 7.96 7.93
CA ALA A 117 8.25 9.39 8.16
C ALA A 117 6.87 9.96 8.45
N THR A 118 6.64 10.42 9.68
CA THR A 118 5.34 10.95 10.08
C THR A 118 5.37 12.46 10.25
N ALA A 119 4.29 13.11 9.83
CA ALA A 119 4.00 14.51 10.18
C ALA A 119 2.88 14.61 11.23
N GLY A 120 2.40 13.48 11.77
CA GLY A 120 1.14 13.34 12.46
C GLY A 120 0.04 13.04 11.44
N GLU A 121 -0.28 14.01 10.61
CA GLU A 121 -1.13 13.88 9.43
C GLU A 121 -0.49 14.61 8.24
N GLY A 122 -0.67 14.09 7.03
CA GLY A 122 -0.18 14.71 5.81
C GLY A 122 0.02 13.73 4.66
N GLY A 123 0.20 14.31 3.48
CA GLY A 123 0.51 13.58 2.27
C GLY A 123 1.33 14.42 1.32
N VAL A 124 2.03 13.76 0.42
CA VAL A 124 2.81 14.40 -0.65
C VAL A 124 2.43 13.77 -1.98
N PHE A 125 2.06 14.62 -2.90
CA PHE A 125 1.86 14.27 -4.30
C PHE A 125 3.16 14.53 -5.06
N VAL A 126 3.54 13.61 -5.95
CA VAL A 126 4.74 13.74 -6.79
C VAL A 126 4.42 13.43 -8.25
N THR A 127 5.03 14.17 -9.16
CA THR A 127 4.90 13.97 -10.59
C THR A 127 6.09 14.59 -11.33
N ASN A 128 6.41 14.06 -12.53
CA ASN A 128 7.31 14.67 -13.49
C ASN A 128 6.56 15.46 -14.60
N ASP A 129 5.23 15.50 -14.52
CA ASP A 129 4.36 16.20 -15.48
C ASP A 129 3.98 17.57 -14.90
N GLU A 130 4.50 18.65 -15.51
CA GLU A 130 4.26 20.02 -15.04
C GLU A 130 2.78 20.40 -15.03
N GLN A 131 1.98 19.91 -15.98
CA GLN A 131 0.54 20.18 -15.99
C GLN A 131 -0.16 19.46 -14.84
N CYS A 132 0.21 18.21 -14.55
CA CYS A 132 -0.28 17.50 -13.38
C CYS A 132 0.10 18.22 -12.08
N TYR A 133 1.33 18.74 -11.99
CA TYR A 133 1.76 19.50 -10.82
C TYR A 133 0.90 20.75 -10.62
N LYS A 134 0.77 21.61 -11.63
CA LYS A 134 -0.05 22.82 -11.56
C LYS A 134 -1.51 22.53 -11.23
N PHE A 135 -2.06 21.45 -11.82
CA PHE A 135 -3.42 21.03 -11.52
C PHE A 135 -3.57 20.60 -10.06
N ALA A 136 -2.66 19.77 -9.54
CA ALA A 136 -2.70 19.29 -8.16
C ALA A 136 -2.49 20.41 -7.15
N ASP A 137 -1.58 21.34 -7.44
CA ASP A 137 -1.31 22.53 -6.65
C ASP A 137 -2.58 23.38 -6.50
N SER A 138 -3.18 23.79 -7.62
CA SER A 138 -4.43 24.53 -7.62
C SER A 138 -5.58 23.76 -6.97
N PHE A 139 -5.75 22.47 -7.29
CA PHE A 139 -6.80 21.62 -6.76
C PHE A 139 -6.73 21.50 -5.22
N SER A 140 -5.52 21.45 -4.68
CA SER A 140 -5.30 21.33 -3.23
C SER A 140 -5.56 22.61 -2.45
N ASP A 141 -5.71 23.74 -3.13
CA ASP A 141 -5.98 25.06 -2.54
C ASP A 141 -7.13 25.81 -3.25
N HIS A 142 -8.33 25.22 -3.22
CA HIS A 142 -9.54 25.83 -3.75
C HIS A 142 -9.49 26.30 -5.21
N GLY A 143 -8.52 25.83 -5.97
CA GLY A 143 -8.32 26.19 -7.37
C GLY A 143 -7.36 27.35 -7.62
N HIS A 144 -6.78 27.96 -6.59
CA HIS A 144 -5.81 29.05 -6.74
C HIS A 144 -4.63 28.67 -7.61
N ASP A 145 -4.23 29.57 -8.53
CA ASP A 145 -3.09 29.33 -9.44
C ASP A 145 -1.73 29.75 -8.84
N HIS A 146 -1.75 30.36 -7.67
CA HIS A 146 -0.58 30.87 -6.93
C HIS A 146 0.32 31.81 -7.77
N VAL A 147 -0.28 32.56 -8.71
CA VAL A 147 0.43 33.51 -9.55
C VAL A 147 0.29 34.93 -8.99
N GLY A 148 1.42 35.56 -8.70
CA GLY A 148 1.47 36.91 -8.14
C GLY A 148 1.64 36.93 -6.62
N SER A 149 1.46 38.11 -6.03
CA SER A 149 1.65 38.35 -4.58
C SER A 149 0.38 38.68 -3.84
N ASN A 150 -0.73 38.81 -4.54
CA ASN A 150 -2.04 39.14 -3.95
C ASN A 150 -3.02 37.99 -4.17
N ARG A 151 -3.23 37.17 -3.13
CA ARG A 151 -4.12 36.01 -3.16
C ARG A 151 -5.54 36.34 -3.64
N GLY A 152 -6.04 37.53 -3.35
CA GLY A 152 -7.38 37.97 -3.79
C GLY A 152 -7.50 38.27 -5.28
N MET A 153 -6.39 38.23 -6.03
CA MET A 153 -6.36 38.49 -7.47
C MET A 153 -5.93 37.23 -8.25
N GLU A 154 -5.68 36.11 -7.59
CA GLU A 154 -5.31 34.86 -8.24
C GLU A 154 -6.47 34.28 -9.08
N GLN A 155 -6.12 33.64 -10.18
CA GLN A 155 -7.10 32.90 -10.99
C GLN A 155 -7.44 31.57 -10.35
N HIS A 156 -8.60 31.01 -10.72
CA HIS A 156 -9.07 29.71 -10.26
C HIS A 156 -9.30 28.79 -11.47
N PRO A 157 -8.23 28.22 -12.07
CA PRO A 157 -8.36 27.45 -13.30
C PRO A 157 -9.10 26.12 -13.12
N VAL A 158 -9.26 25.66 -11.88
CA VAL A 158 -9.96 24.39 -11.56
C VAL A 158 -10.81 24.56 -10.31
N LEU A 159 -11.86 23.73 -10.17
CA LEU A 159 -12.54 23.53 -8.91
C LEU A 159 -11.66 22.70 -8.00
N GLY A 160 -11.45 23.12 -6.75
CA GLY A 160 -10.58 22.45 -5.80
C GLY A 160 -11.15 22.39 -4.39
N PHE A 161 -10.38 21.80 -3.52
CA PHE A 161 -10.67 21.64 -2.09
C PHE A 161 -9.54 22.24 -1.25
N ASN A 162 -9.69 22.22 0.06
CA ASN A 162 -8.61 22.53 0.98
C ASN A 162 -7.91 21.26 1.44
N TYR A 163 -6.82 20.92 0.78
CA TYR A 163 -5.89 19.85 1.16
C TYR A 163 -4.53 20.38 1.60
N ARG A 164 -4.46 21.69 1.94
CA ARG A 164 -3.20 22.28 2.42
C ARG A 164 -2.77 21.61 3.72
N ILE A 165 -1.51 21.18 3.76
CA ILE A 165 -0.88 20.78 5.02
C ILE A 165 -0.62 22.01 5.89
N SER A 166 -0.77 21.90 7.21
CA SER A 166 -0.38 23.00 8.09
C SER A 166 1.14 23.12 8.18
N GLU A 167 1.66 24.34 8.40
CA GLU A 167 3.09 24.60 8.58
C GLU A 167 3.70 23.77 9.72
N LEU A 168 2.94 23.53 10.79
CA LEU A 168 3.39 22.70 11.92
C LEU A 168 3.63 21.25 11.47
N HIS A 169 2.67 20.64 10.77
CA HIS A 169 2.82 19.29 10.24
C HIS A 169 3.92 19.21 9.17
N ALA A 170 4.00 20.22 8.30
CA ALA A 170 5.04 20.29 7.28
C ALA A 170 6.45 20.36 7.89
N ALA A 171 6.64 21.14 8.93
CA ALA A 171 7.92 21.25 9.65
C ALA A 171 8.32 19.91 10.28
N VAL A 172 7.38 19.20 10.90
CA VAL A 172 7.61 17.85 11.46
C VAL A 172 7.94 16.88 10.34
N GLY A 173 7.16 16.85 9.25
CA GLY A 173 7.39 15.98 8.09
C GLY A 173 8.75 16.20 7.46
N ALA A 174 9.17 17.45 7.28
CA ALA A 174 10.50 17.80 6.75
C ALA A 174 11.63 17.31 7.68
N ALA A 175 11.45 17.42 8.99
CA ALA A 175 12.43 16.93 9.97
C ALA A 175 12.51 15.39 9.96
N GLN A 176 11.38 14.69 9.83
CA GLN A 176 11.34 13.23 9.78
C GLN A 176 11.90 12.68 8.46
N THR A 177 11.60 13.32 7.34
CA THR A 177 12.12 12.93 6.03
C THR A 177 13.64 12.89 6.01
N ARG A 178 14.30 13.87 6.65
CA ARG A 178 15.77 13.87 6.78
C ARG A 178 16.34 12.69 7.55
N LYS A 179 15.55 12.04 8.41
CA LYS A 179 15.98 10.87 9.19
C LYS A 179 15.79 9.55 8.43
N VAL A 180 15.00 9.53 7.35
CA VAL A 180 14.63 8.31 6.63
C VAL A 180 15.82 7.47 6.16
N PRO A 181 16.93 8.03 5.65
CA PRO A 181 18.10 7.22 5.29
C PRO A 181 18.66 6.42 6.47
N HIS A 182 18.76 7.04 7.64
CA HIS A 182 19.18 6.36 8.87
C HIS A 182 18.16 5.29 9.29
N ILE A 183 16.87 5.65 9.34
CA ILE A 183 15.79 4.72 9.72
C ILE A 183 15.80 3.49 8.80
N LYS A 184 15.90 3.70 7.48
CA LYS A 184 15.97 2.61 6.49
C LYS A 184 17.16 1.68 6.76
N THR A 185 18.34 2.24 7.03
CA THR A 185 19.55 1.46 7.31
C THR A 185 19.36 0.56 8.53
N VAL A 186 18.87 1.11 9.64
CA VAL A 186 18.63 0.36 10.87
C VAL A 186 17.52 -0.69 10.68
N ASN A 187 16.42 -0.31 10.04
CA ASN A 187 15.32 -1.23 9.77
C ASN A 187 15.76 -2.41 8.90
N ARG A 188 16.63 -2.18 7.89
CA ARG A 188 17.19 -3.25 7.06
C ARG A 188 18.02 -4.23 7.88
N SER A 189 18.83 -3.74 8.80
CA SER A 189 19.62 -4.60 9.71
C SER A 189 18.70 -5.45 10.58
N HIS A 190 17.69 -4.84 11.20
CA HIS A 190 16.71 -5.55 12.02
C HIS A 190 15.91 -6.59 11.20
N LYS A 191 15.42 -6.21 10.03
CA LYS A 191 14.69 -7.11 9.14
C LYS A 191 15.56 -8.31 8.75
N GLN A 192 16.82 -8.07 8.37
CA GLN A 192 17.74 -9.13 7.99
C GLN A 192 18.00 -10.09 9.16
N LEU A 193 18.26 -9.55 10.36
CA LEU A 193 18.44 -10.36 11.57
C LEU A 193 17.23 -11.26 11.86
N MET A 194 16.01 -10.72 11.73
CA MET A 194 14.78 -11.50 11.89
C MET A 194 14.65 -12.59 10.82
N MET A 195 14.90 -12.24 9.55
CA MET A 195 14.83 -13.20 8.45
C MET A 195 15.82 -14.35 8.62
N ASP A 196 17.07 -14.06 8.98
CA ASP A 196 18.13 -15.08 9.18
C ASP A 196 17.76 -16.06 10.28
N ARG A 197 17.10 -15.59 11.35
CA ARG A 197 16.68 -16.44 12.47
C ARG A 197 15.42 -17.25 12.20
N LEU A 198 14.57 -16.80 11.27
CA LEU A 198 13.33 -17.49 10.87
C LEU A 198 13.51 -18.35 9.63
N LYS A 199 14.60 -18.13 8.88
CA LYS A 199 14.95 -18.92 7.71
C LYS A 199 15.17 -20.39 8.08
N GLY A 200 14.61 -21.27 7.28
CA GLY A 200 14.78 -22.73 7.47
C GLY A 200 13.74 -23.38 8.38
N ILE A 201 12.81 -22.62 8.98
CA ILE A 201 11.64 -23.21 9.62
C ILE A 201 10.78 -23.84 8.52
N PRO A 202 10.45 -25.16 8.58
CA PRO A 202 9.66 -25.81 7.55
C PRO A 202 8.33 -25.11 7.30
N GLY A 203 8.02 -24.83 6.03
CA GLY A 203 6.78 -24.18 5.63
C GLY A 203 6.73 -22.65 5.84
N VAL A 204 7.79 -22.03 6.35
CA VAL A 204 7.90 -20.57 6.48
C VAL A 204 8.68 -19.98 5.32
N GLY A 205 8.07 -19.01 4.66
CA GLY A 205 8.70 -18.19 3.63
C GLY A 205 8.54 -16.70 3.91
N PHE A 206 8.94 -15.90 2.96
CA PHE A 206 8.78 -14.44 2.97
C PHE A 206 8.13 -14.00 1.67
N ALA A 207 7.39 -12.88 1.71
CA ALA A 207 6.84 -12.31 0.49
C ALA A 207 7.94 -11.96 -0.52
N ALA A 208 7.64 -12.07 -1.79
CA ALA A 208 8.61 -11.84 -2.86
C ALA A 208 9.00 -10.35 -2.92
N ILE A 209 10.29 -10.06 -3.00
CA ILE A 209 10.84 -8.72 -3.15
C ILE A 209 11.58 -8.66 -4.49
N PRO A 210 10.98 -8.06 -5.55
CA PRO A 210 11.58 -8.05 -6.89
C PRO A 210 12.94 -7.37 -6.96
N ASP A 211 13.16 -6.33 -6.15
CA ASP A 211 14.47 -5.67 -5.98
C ASP A 211 14.83 -5.58 -4.49
N PRO A 212 15.55 -6.58 -3.94
CA PRO A 212 15.94 -6.58 -2.53
C PRO A 212 16.81 -5.38 -2.12
N ALA A 213 17.60 -4.82 -3.06
CA ALA A 213 18.41 -3.64 -2.80
C ALA A 213 17.55 -2.40 -2.57
N GLY A 214 16.36 -2.35 -3.15
CA GLY A 214 15.43 -1.24 -3.04
C GLY A 214 14.42 -1.32 -1.89
N ASP A 215 14.34 -2.45 -1.18
CA ASP A 215 13.36 -2.66 -0.09
C ASP A 215 13.39 -1.52 0.94
N SER A 216 12.22 -0.99 1.29
CA SER A 216 12.08 0.04 2.33
C SER A 216 12.40 -0.48 3.74
N ALA A 217 12.30 -1.79 3.93
CA ALA A 217 12.40 -2.48 5.21
C ALA A 217 11.39 -1.99 6.27
N THR A 218 10.24 -1.52 5.83
CA THR A 218 9.16 -1.08 6.73
C THR A 218 8.49 -2.27 7.42
N PHE A 219 8.37 -3.40 6.72
CA PHE A 219 7.76 -4.62 7.24
C PHE A 219 8.61 -5.86 7.00
N LEU A 220 8.53 -6.82 7.93
CA LEU A 220 8.84 -8.23 7.70
C LEU A 220 7.53 -8.94 7.35
N ASN A 221 7.43 -9.52 6.16
CA ASN A 221 6.23 -10.16 5.63
C ASN A 221 6.44 -11.68 5.58
N LEU A 222 5.91 -12.39 6.58
CA LEU A 222 5.97 -13.84 6.71
C LEU A 222 4.85 -14.48 5.87
N MET A 223 5.22 -15.49 5.09
CA MET A 223 4.31 -16.32 4.32
C MET A 223 4.27 -17.71 4.93
N LEU A 224 3.12 -18.09 5.52
CA LEU A 224 2.86 -19.41 6.06
C LEU A 224 2.43 -20.35 4.91
N PRO A 225 2.36 -21.68 5.14
CA PRO A 225 1.95 -22.62 4.09
C PRO A 225 0.55 -22.33 3.54
N ASP A 226 -0.39 -22.03 4.44
CA ASP A 226 -1.79 -21.75 4.12
C ASP A 226 -2.45 -20.88 5.19
N GLN A 227 -3.70 -20.53 4.97
CA GLN A 227 -4.51 -19.72 5.88
C GLN A 227 -4.73 -20.41 7.25
N ALA A 228 -4.90 -21.73 7.28
CA ALA A 228 -5.13 -22.46 8.53
C ALA A 228 -3.85 -22.44 9.39
N ALA A 229 -2.68 -22.59 8.78
CA ALA A 229 -1.40 -22.45 9.48
C ALA A 229 -1.21 -21.03 10.03
N ALA A 230 -1.52 -20.00 9.23
CA ALA A 230 -1.44 -18.61 9.69
C ALA A 230 -2.36 -18.36 10.90
N ALA A 231 -3.59 -18.86 10.86
CA ALA A 231 -4.54 -18.73 11.98
C ALA A 231 -4.01 -19.41 13.27
N ARG A 232 -3.46 -20.62 13.17
CA ARG A 232 -2.83 -21.29 14.32
C ARG A 232 -1.62 -20.53 14.87
N VAL A 233 -0.80 -19.97 13.99
CA VAL A 233 0.34 -19.14 14.41
C VAL A 233 -0.13 -17.89 15.14
N VAL A 234 -1.17 -17.23 14.66
CA VAL A 234 -1.76 -16.05 15.34
C VAL A 234 -2.29 -16.41 16.73
N GLU A 235 -2.91 -17.58 16.88
CA GLU A 235 -3.36 -18.07 18.19
C GLU A 235 -2.17 -18.30 19.14
N GLU A 236 -1.09 -18.94 18.66
CA GLU A 236 0.14 -19.15 19.46
C GLU A 236 0.83 -17.82 19.79
N PHE A 237 0.77 -16.81 18.93
CA PHE A 237 1.28 -15.46 19.24
C PHE A 237 0.59 -14.89 20.48
N GLY A 238 -0.73 -15.03 20.60
CA GLY A 238 -1.47 -14.63 21.80
C GLY A 238 -0.98 -15.34 23.06
N LYS A 239 -0.72 -16.65 23.00
CA LYS A 239 -0.22 -17.46 24.12
C LYS A 239 1.22 -17.10 24.53
N GLN A 240 2.06 -16.70 23.57
CA GLN A 240 3.47 -16.33 23.80
C GLN A 240 3.69 -14.82 24.04
N GLY A 241 2.60 -14.02 24.07
CA GLY A 241 2.69 -12.57 24.24
C GLY A 241 3.39 -11.84 23.08
N VAL A 242 3.33 -12.39 21.87
CA VAL A 242 3.79 -11.72 20.65
C VAL A 242 2.74 -10.70 20.24
N SER A 243 3.16 -9.45 20.04
CA SER A 243 2.29 -8.35 19.63
C SER A 243 2.94 -7.52 18.50
N GLY A 244 2.23 -6.52 17.99
CA GLY A 244 2.76 -5.63 16.95
C GLY A 244 2.79 -6.25 15.55
N PHE A 245 2.04 -7.32 15.33
CA PHE A 245 1.85 -7.93 14.01
C PHE A 245 0.50 -7.57 13.41
N ASN A 246 0.38 -7.75 12.10
CA ASN A 246 -0.86 -7.66 11.34
C ASN A 246 -1.15 -9.01 10.69
N TYR A 247 -2.29 -9.61 11.00
CA TYR A 247 -2.87 -10.68 10.20
C TYR A 247 -3.90 -10.06 9.27
N TRP A 248 -3.48 -9.78 8.05
CA TRP A 248 -4.21 -8.94 7.11
C TRP A 248 -5.54 -9.54 6.64
N PHE A 249 -5.68 -10.84 6.66
CA PHE A 249 -6.88 -11.53 6.19
C PHE A 249 -8.16 -11.12 6.95
N ILE A 250 -8.01 -10.81 8.24
CA ILE A 250 -9.11 -10.37 9.11
C ILE A 250 -9.06 -8.86 9.40
N ASN A 251 -8.13 -8.13 8.78
CA ASN A 251 -7.96 -6.70 9.03
C ASN A 251 -9.06 -5.89 8.33
N MET A 252 -9.84 -5.15 9.10
CA MET A 252 -11.03 -4.43 8.64
C MET A 252 -10.74 -3.29 7.66
N TYR A 253 -9.50 -2.79 7.63
CA TYR A 253 -9.14 -1.61 6.83
C TYR A 253 -8.39 -1.92 5.54
N HIS A 254 -7.87 -3.16 5.39
CA HIS A 254 -6.86 -3.44 4.35
C HIS A 254 -7.23 -4.55 3.38
N PHE A 255 -8.29 -5.29 3.62
CA PHE A 255 -8.65 -6.40 2.72
C PHE A 255 -10.15 -6.38 2.36
N ILE A 256 -10.44 -6.47 1.06
CA ILE A 256 -11.80 -6.31 0.51
C ILE A 256 -12.83 -7.24 1.17
N ASN A 257 -12.42 -8.41 1.64
CA ASN A 257 -13.34 -9.34 2.30
C ASN A 257 -14.04 -8.70 3.51
N GLN A 258 -13.42 -7.72 4.13
CA GLN A 258 -13.90 -7.02 5.32
C GLN A 258 -14.68 -5.73 5.03
N TRP A 259 -14.67 -5.24 3.76
CA TRP A 259 -15.25 -3.95 3.41
C TRP A 259 -16.74 -4.02 3.09
N GLY A 260 -17.57 -4.33 4.07
CA GLY A 260 -19.04 -4.40 3.90
C GLY A 260 -19.64 -3.10 3.38
N HIS A 261 -19.17 -1.95 3.88
CA HIS A 261 -19.62 -0.62 3.43
C HIS A 261 -19.32 -0.34 1.95
N LEU A 262 -18.16 -0.80 1.44
CA LEU A 262 -17.82 -0.70 0.02
C LEU A 262 -18.68 -1.65 -0.82
N LYS A 263 -18.85 -2.89 -0.37
CA LYS A 263 -19.66 -3.89 -1.08
C LYS A 263 -21.11 -3.43 -1.25
N ASP A 264 -21.66 -2.80 -0.23
CA ASP A 264 -23.00 -2.25 -0.21
C ASP A 264 -23.07 -0.81 -0.76
N LEU A 265 -21.92 -0.19 -1.10
CA LEU A 265 -21.79 1.22 -1.51
C LEU A 265 -22.46 2.18 -0.50
N LYS A 266 -22.28 1.95 0.80
CA LYS A 266 -22.84 2.81 1.84
C LYS A 266 -22.13 4.16 1.87
N SER A 267 -22.87 5.23 1.60
CA SER A 267 -22.37 6.61 1.58
C SER A 267 -23.42 7.59 2.08
N ALA A 268 -23.00 8.79 2.46
CA ALA A 268 -23.90 9.83 2.95
C ALA A 268 -24.87 10.35 1.86
N ALA A 269 -24.47 10.24 0.59
CA ALA A 269 -25.27 10.60 -0.58
C ALA A 269 -24.98 9.65 -1.73
N PRO A 270 -25.84 9.54 -2.75
CA PRO A 270 -25.57 8.72 -3.92
C PRO A 270 -24.26 9.14 -4.60
N LEU A 271 -23.39 8.16 -4.83
CA LEU A 271 -22.12 8.32 -5.55
C LEU A 271 -22.31 7.95 -7.03
N PRO A 272 -21.46 8.40 -7.94
CA PRO A 272 -21.48 7.96 -9.35
C PRO A 272 -21.54 6.44 -9.51
N ALA A 273 -20.81 5.68 -8.67
CA ALA A 273 -20.83 4.22 -8.68
C ALA A 273 -22.22 3.58 -8.43
N HIS A 274 -23.20 4.32 -7.90
CA HIS A 274 -24.60 3.86 -7.77
C HIS A 274 -25.35 3.91 -9.10
N HIS A 275 -24.99 4.83 -9.99
CA HIS A 275 -25.71 5.13 -11.21
C HIS A 275 -25.10 4.49 -12.47
N TYR A 276 -23.84 4.09 -12.40
CA TYR A 276 -23.15 3.47 -13.54
C TYR A 276 -23.06 1.96 -13.37
N GLN A 277 -23.18 1.25 -14.50
CA GLN A 277 -22.96 -0.19 -14.51
C GLN A 277 -21.52 -0.51 -14.09
N ARG A 278 -21.39 -1.33 -13.08
CA ARG A 278 -20.10 -1.87 -12.61
C ARG A 278 -19.81 -3.18 -13.34
N PRO A 279 -18.57 -3.42 -13.78
CA PRO A 279 -18.20 -4.69 -14.41
C PRO A 279 -18.13 -5.84 -13.40
N GLN A 280 -18.07 -5.53 -12.11
CA GLN A 280 -17.99 -6.50 -11.02
C GLN A 280 -19.10 -6.27 -9.99
N ASP A 281 -19.73 -7.35 -9.56
CA ASP A 281 -20.58 -7.37 -8.35
C ASP A 281 -19.67 -7.58 -7.14
N TYR A 282 -19.48 -6.54 -6.35
CA TYR A 282 -18.55 -6.58 -5.19
C TYR A 282 -18.96 -7.57 -4.12
N ASN A 283 -20.25 -7.93 -4.04
CA ASN A 283 -20.75 -8.96 -3.10
C ASN A 283 -20.43 -10.38 -3.57
N LYS A 284 -20.23 -10.57 -4.89
CA LYS A 284 -19.91 -11.88 -5.50
C LYS A 284 -18.48 -11.95 -6.02
N LEU A 285 -17.66 -10.94 -5.71
CA LEU A 285 -16.30 -10.87 -6.20
C LEU A 285 -15.47 -12.05 -5.66
N SER A 286 -14.85 -12.77 -6.58
CA SER A 286 -13.95 -13.87 -6.28
C SER A 286 -12.55 -13.53 -6.78
N LEU A 287 -11.60 -13.46 -5.86
CA LEU A 287 -10.19 -13.18 -6.10
C LEU A 287 -9.35 -14.26 -5.37
N PRO A 288 -9.36 -15.51 -5.89
CA PRO A 288 -8.79 -16.66 -5.18
C PRO A 288 -7.29 -16.54 -4.91
N LYS A 289 -6.52 -15.96 -5.84
CA LYS A 289 -5.08 -15.76 -5.64
C LYS A 289 -4.81 -14.73 -4.55
N SER A 290 -5.54 -13.64 -4.55
CA SER A 290 -5.44 -12.61 -3.50
C SER A 290 -5.84 -13.16 -2.14
N GLN A 291 -6.89 -13.99 -2.08
CA GLN A 291 -7.32 -14.66 -0.85
C GLN A 291 -6.26 -15.63 -0.34
N GLU A 292 -5.65 -16.41 -1.22
CA GLU A 292 -4.55 -17.32 -0.88
C GLU A 292 -3.36 -16.54 -0.30
N VAL A 293 -2.90 -15.50 -1.02
CA VAL A 293 -1.73 -14.72 -0.61
C VAL A 293 -1.97 -14.02 0.74
N VAL A 294 -3.11 -13.31 0.88
CA VAL A 294 -3.41 -12.56 2.12
C VAL A 294 -3.76 -13.51 3.27
N GLY A 295 -4.39 -14.65 2.98
CA GLY A 295 -4.77 -15.66 3.97
C GLY A 295 -3.57 -16.23 4.74
N ARG A 296 -2.42 -16.34 4.10
CA ARG A 296 -1.18 -16.89 4.68
C ARG A 296 -0.15 -15.84 5.10
N LEU A 297 -0.49 -14.55 5.00
CA LEU A 297 0.40 -13.44 5.27
C LEU A 297 0.26 -12.91 6.70
N ILE A 298 1.38 -12.86 7.42
CA ILE A 298 1.51 -12.15 8.70
C ILE A 298 2.66 -11.16 8.59
N SER A 299 2.41 -9.89 8.93
CA SER A 299 3.43 -8.83 8.81
C SER A 299 3.77 -8.20 10.15
N PHE A 300 5.04 -7.91 10.36
CA PHE A 300 5.57 -7.16 11.50
C PHE A 300 6.13 -5.83 11.02
N GLY A 301 5.65 -4.71 11.57
CA GLY A 301 6.27 -3.41 11.34
C GLY A 301 7.64 -3.34 12.00
N ILE A 302 8.68 -3.04 11.24
CA ILE A 302 10.06 -2.90 11.74
C ILE A 302 10.27 -1.51 12.31
N ARG A 303 10.92 -1.41 13.47
CA ARG A 303 11.16 -0.14 14.15
C ARG A 303 12.66 0.10 14.37
N CYS A 304 13.15 1.25 13.92
CA CYS A 304 14.54 1.65 14.14
C CYS A 304 14.86 1.95 15.62
N THR A 305 13.84 2.07 16.46
CA THR A 305 14.00 2.33 17.90
C THR A 305 14.24 1.07 18.72
N TRP A 306 14.07 -0.12 18.13
CA TRP A 306 14.38 -1.37 18.83
C TRP A 306 15.88 -1.53 19.05
N LYS A 307 16.25 -2.08 20.19
CA LYS A 307 17.60 -2.59 20.44
C LYS A 307 17.73 -3.97 19.77
N GLU A 308 18.93 -4.34 19.39
CA GLU A 308 19.19 -5.66 18.78
C GLU A 308 18.71 -6.82 19.69
N SER A 309 18.90 -6.68 21.01
CA SER A 309 18.40 -7.67 22.00
C SER A 309 16.88 -7.83 21.97
N GLU A 310 16.14 -6.74 21.77
CA GLU A 310 14.68 -6.75 21.66
C GLU A 310 14.24 -7.42 20.35
N VAL A 311 14.96 -7.17 19.24
CA VAL A 311 14.73 -7.85 17.95
C VAL A 311 14.95 -9.35 18.10
N ILE A 312 16.02 -9.77 18.77
CA ILE A 312 16.34 -11.18 19.01
C ILE A 312 15.26 -11.84 19.88
N GLU A 313 14.86 -11.20 20.99
CA GLU A 313 13.82 -11.72 21.88
C GLU A 313 12.48 -11.89 21.14
N LEU A 314 12.03 -10.85 20.42
CA LEU A 314 10.81 -10.91 19.64
C LEU A 314 10.88 -12.04 18.60
N THR A 315 11.99 -12.14 17.88
CA THR A 315 12.15 -13.16 16.84
C THR A 315 12.15 -14.57 17.43
N ASN A 316 12.74 -14.79 18.60
CA ASN A 316 12.69 -16.08 19.29
C ASN A 316 11.25 -16.46 19.68
N LYS A 317 10.46 -15.50 20.19
CA LYS A 317 9.03 -15.73 20.49
C LYS A 317 8.24 -16.07 19.21
N ILE A 318 8.49 -15.36 18.10
CA ILE A 318 7.89 -15.65 16.80
C ILE A 318 8.25 -17.06 16.35
N LYS A 319 9.53 -17.42 16.37
CA LYS A 319 10.03 -18.75 16.01
C LYS A 319 9.34 -19.85 16.83
N THR A 320 9.38 -19.73 18.15
CA THR A 320 8.75 -20.70 19.07
C THR A 320 7.24 -20.87 18.78
N SER A 321 6.54 -19.76 18.52
CA SER A 321 5.11 -19.79 18.22
C SER A 321 4.82 -20.53 16.89
N ILE A 322 5.63 -20.26 15.86
CA ILE A 322 5.51 -20.93 14.56
C ILE A 322 5.79 -22.44 14.71
N GLU A 323 6.88 -22.81 15.38
CA GLU A 323 7.27 -24.21 15.61
C GLU A 323 6.16 -24.97 16.35
N LYS A 324 5.57 -24.39 17.39
CA LYS A 324 4.45 -24.98 18.11
C LYS A 324 3.19 -25.11 17.25
N ALA A 325 2.82 -24.06 16.51
CA ALA A 325 1.65 -24.06 15.66
C ALA A 325 1.75 -25.06 14.50
N MET A 326 2.97 -25.30 14.02
CA MET A 326 3.27 -26.21 12.92
C MET A 326 3.57 -27.64 13.37
N GLY A 327 3.69 -27.91 14.67
CA GLY A 327 4.08 -29.22 15.20
C GLY A 327 5.51 -29.61 14.83
N VAL A 328 6.37 -28.63 14.58
CA VAL A 328 7.79 -28.85 14.26
C VAL A 328 8.57 -28.85 15.55
N THR A 329 9.10 -30.00 15.95
CA THR A 329 10.03 -30.08 17.07
C THR A 329 11.34 -29.38 16.67
N ALA A 330 11.79 -28.46 17.50
CA ALA A 330 13.16 -27.93 17.36
C ALA A 330 14.13 -29.14 17.43
N TYR A 331 14.73 -29.49 16.33
CA TYR A 331 15.95 -30.32 16.41
C TYR A 331 17.01 -29.43 17.04
N ALA A 332 17.40 -29.83 18.25
CA ALA A 332 18.45 -29.20 19.06
C ALA A 332 19.80 -29.20 18.34
#